data_db0588a059a6eaf506ed4a6c89c71ce7
#
_entry.id   db0588a059a6eaf506ed4a6c89c71ce7
#
_cell.length_a   1.000
_cell.length_b   1.000
_cell.length_c   1.000
_cell.angle_alpha   90.00
_cell.angle_beta   90.00
_cell.angle_gamma   90.00
#
_symmetry.space_group_name_H-M   'P 1'
#
loop_
_entity.id
_entity.type
_entity.pdbx_description
1 polymer ?
#
loop_
_entity_poly.entity_id
_entity_poly.type
_entity_poly.pdbx_seq_one_letter_code
_entity_poly.pdbx_strand_id
1 'polypeptide(L)'
;MAAEGQAERGQQMRGSAKVAGQCGVGFAGAPGYNASLCERAECAVDFGFTEEQLMLQDVARRIAQEKIAPSAEHHDQTGEFPLANIRTLGENGLMGIEVPAEYGGAGMDPIGYVLAMVEIAAADAAHSTIMSVNNSLFCNGILKFGTEAQKQLYVRAIAEGREIGAFALTEPQSGSDATAMRCRATKQADGSFVINGKKSWITSGPVARYIVLFAMTDPDKHARGITAFMIDTAKAGFHRGKTEPKLGIRASATCEIEFQDYVCGAEDVLGEEGHGFKIAMSVLDAGRIGIASQAIGIARAAYEATLAYVRERKAFGQPIGAFQMTQSKIADMKCKLDAALLLTLRAAWVKGKDQRFTNEAAIAKLTASEAAMWITHQALQIHGGMGYSKEMPIERYFRDAKITEIYEGTSEIQRLVIARNETGLR
;
A
#
# COMPACT_ATOMS: atom_id res chain seq x y z
N MET A 1 -2.35 -38.53 -64.98
CA MET A 1 -2.72 -37.47 -65.92
C MET A 1 -2.65 -36.19 -65.19
N ALA A 2 -1.58 -35.55 -65.25
CA ALA A 2 -1.22 -34.39 -66.06
C ALA A 2 -1.84 -33.14 -65.39
N ALA A 3 -1.13 -32.21 -64.97
CA ALA A 3 0.11 -31.50 -65.26
C ALA A 3 -0.16 -30.04 -64.95
N GLU A 4 0.75 -29.43 -64.21
CA GLU A 4 1.52 -28.22 -64.57
C GLU A 4 0.70 -26.93 -64.72
N GLY A 5 1.12 -25.78 -64.29
CA GLY A 5 2.44 -25.21 -64.00
C GLY A 5 2.24 -23.78 -63.44
N GLN A 6 3.23 -23.34 -62.70
CA GLN A 6 4.13 -22.21 -62.92
C GLN A 6 3.46 -20.85 -63.17
N ALA A 7 3.87 -19.78 -62.65
CA ALA A 7 4.99 -19.23 -61.90
C ALA A 7 4.94 -17.69 -62.06
N GLU A 8 5.55 -17.00 -61.10
CA GLU A 8 6.37 -15.80 -61.21
C GLU A 8 5.79 -14.39 -61.15
N ARG A 9 6.44 -13.66 -60.23
CA ARG A 9 6.86 -12.23 -60.21
C ARG A 9 5.78 -11.25 -59.76
N GLY A 10 5.97 -10.47 -58.81
CA GLY A 10 7.15 -9.75 -58.31
C GLY A 10 6.84 -8.27 -58.34
N GLN A 11 7.09 -7.60 -57.29
CA GLN A 11 7.53 -6.21 -57.19
C GLN A 11 6.87 -5.43 -56.06
N GLN A 12 7.76 -4.98 -55.20
CA GLN A 12 7.65 -3.89 -54.26
C GLN A 12 6.82 -2.70 -54.77
N MET A 13 6.00 -2.14 -53.88
CA MET A 13 5.96 -0.67 -53.79
C MET A 13 5.61 -0.26 -52.38
N ARG A 14 6.46 0.59 -51.84
CA ARG A 14 6.27 1.39 -50.63
C ARG A 14 5.18 2.41 -50.87
N GLY A 15 4.33 2.61 -49.87
CA GLY A 15 3.33 3.69 -49.88
C GLY A 15 2.80 3.95 -48.48
N SER A 16 3.49 4.83 -47.78
CA SER A 16 2.96 5.46 -46.59
C SER A 16 1.74 6.30 -46.92
N ALA A 17 0.56 5.92 -46.43
CA ALA A 17 -0.60 6.80 -46.47
C ALA A 17 -1.03 7.12 -45.02
N LYS A 18 -0.75 8.35 -44.65
CA LYS A 18 -1.39 9.02 -43.51
C LYS A 18 -2.89 9.10 -43.78
N VAL A 19 -3.71 8.40 -43.00
CA VAL A 19 -5.15 8.66 -42.95
C VAL A 19 -5.41 9.51 -41.73
N ALA A 20 -5.49 10.83 -41.94
CA ALA A 20 -6.10 11.74 -41.02
C ALA A 20 -7.63 11.63 -41.21
N GLY A 21 -8.28 10.88 -40.35
CA GLY A 21 -9.74 10.82 -40.28
C GLY A 21 -10.25 11.79 -39.21
N GLN A 22 -10.78 12.94 -39.64
CA GLN A 22 -11.61 13.83 -38.84
C GLN A 22 -12.89 13.09 -38.46
N CYS A 23 -13.07 12.80 -37.17
CA CYS A 23 -14.36 12.54 -36.58
C CYS A 23 -14.81 13.80 -35.81
N GLY A 24 -15.46 14.72 -36.53
CA GLY A 24 -16.22 15.78 -35.92
C GLY A 24 -17.59 15.26 -35.52
N VAL A 25 -17.84 15.08 -34.24
CA VAL A 25 -19.16 15.05 -33.66
C VAL A 25 -19.18 16.11 -32.57
N GLY A 26 -19.72 17.27 -32.91
CA GLY A 26 -19.96 18.36 -31.97
C GLY A 26 -21.04 17.96 -30.96
N PHE A 27 -20.69 17.86 -29.70
CA PHE A 27 -21.63 17.98 -28.59
C PHE A 27 -21.43 19.35 -27.95
N ALA A 28 -22.35 20.27 -28.32
CA ALA A 28 -22.45 21.54 -27.64
C ALA A 28 -23.30 21.39 -26.39
N GLY A 29 -22.72 21.78 -25.24
CA GLY A 29 -23.46 22.35 -24.11
C GLY A 29 -24.01 21.39 -23.06
N ALA A 30 -23.16 20.97 -22.12
CA ALA A 30 -23.54 20.81 -20.71
C ALA A 30 -22.42 21.38 -19.84
N PRO A 31 -22.69 22.29 -18.89
CA PRO A 31 -21.67 22.83 -18.00
C PRO A 31 -21.38 21.79 -16.94
N GLY A 32 -20.11 21.30 -16.90
CA GLY A 32 -19.62 20.44 -15.83
C GLY A 32 -18.80 19.22 -16.24
N TYR A 33 -18.62 18.93 -17.51
CA TYR A 33 -17.67 17.91 -17.94
C TYR A 33 -16.30 18.56 -18.17
N ASN A 34 -15.36 18.23 -17.30
CA ASN A 34 -13.98 18.69 -17.43
C ASN A 34 -13.37 18.09 -18.70
N ALA A 35 -13.29 18.87 -19.76
CA ALA A 35 -12.73 18.50 -21.07
C ALA A 35 -11.23 18.15 -21.02
N SER A 36 -10.61 18.12 -19.83
CA SER A 36 -9.18 17.86 -19.64
C SER A 36 -8.75 16.41 -19.89
N LEU A 37 -9.68 15.48 -20.11
CA LEU A 37 -9.36 14.09 -20.42
C LEU A 37 -9.20 13.81 -21.93
N CYS A 38 -9.66 14.73 -22.80
CA CYS A 38 -9.62 14.53 -24.27
C CYS A 38 -8.66 15.44 -25.05
N GLU A 39 -8.06 16.47 -24.44
CA GLU A 39 -7.24 17.45 -25.16
C GLU A 39 -5.72 17.21 -25.11
N ARG A 40 -5.23 16.12 -24.51
CA ARG A 40 -3.83 15.69 -24.65
C ARG A 40 -3.76 14.51 -25.61
N ALA A 41 -3.73 14.82 -26.88
CA ALA A 41 -3.33 13.90 -27.95
C ALA A 41 -1.87 13.46 -27.69
N GLU A 42 -1.68 12.33 -27.01
CA GLU A 42 -0.48 11.50 -26.95
C GLU A 42 -0.50 10.52 -25.76
N CYS A 43 -1.63 10.28 -25.12
CA CYS A 43 -1.73 9.21 -24.13
C CYS A 43 -2.29 7.94 -24.80
N ALA A 44 -1.45 7.19 -25.47
CA ALA A 44 -1.72 5.77 -25.65
C ALA A 44 -1.74 5.14 -24.25
N VAL A 45 -2.90 4.62 -23.84
CA VAL A 45 -2.98 3.82 -22.61
C VAL A 45 -2.37 2.48 -22.93
N ASP A 46 -1.15 2.24 -22.44
CA ASP A 46 -0.50 0.94 -22.48
C ASP A 46 -0.78 0.22 -21.15
N PHE A 47 -1.43 -0.94 -21.23
CA PHE A 47 -1.69 -1.82 -20.08
C PHE A 47 -0.57 -2.85 -19.87
N GLY A 48 0.48 -2.83 -20.69
CA GLY A 48 1.65 -3.70 -20.54
C GLY A 48 2.54 -3.26 -19.37
N PHE A 49 3.23 -4.22 -18.79
CA PHE A 49 4.27 -3.96 -17.80
C PHE A 49 5.65 -4.11 -18.43
N THR A 50 6.64 -3.38 -17.92
CA THR A 50 8.03 -3.53 -18.38
C THR A 50 8.63 -4.87 -17.92
N GLU A 51 9.72 -5.28 -18.54
CA GLU A 51 10.41 -6.52 -18.15
C GLU A 51 10.89 -6.46 -16.70
N GLU A 52 11.40 -5.32 -16.24
CA GLU A 52 11.85 -5.11 -14.87
C GLU A 52 10.69 -5.22 -13.87
N GLN A 53 9.54 -4.65 -14.20
CA GLN A 53 8.33 -4.76 -13.36
C GLN A 53 7.86 -6.20 -13.25
N LEU A 54 7.86 -6.97 -14.35
CA LEU A 54 7.50 -8.39 -14.37
C LEU A 54 8.52 -9.24 -13.62
N MET A 55 9.82 -8.96 -13.76
CA MET A 55 10.87 -9.65 -13.00
C MET A 55 10.70 -9.42 -11.48
N LEU A 56 10.46 -8.19 -11.07
CA LEU A 56 10.20 -7.89 -9.65
C LEU A 56 8.95 -8.61 -9.13
N GLN A 57 7.87 -8.62 -9.92
CA GLN A 57 6.65 -9.36 -9.59
C GLN A 57 6.93 -10.85 -9.41
N ASP A 58 7.72 -11.47 -10.30
CA ASP A 58 8.06 -12.90 -10.23
C ASP A 58 8.93 -13.22 -9.02
N VAL A 59 9.88 -12.34 -8.65
CA VAL A 59 10.65 -12.47 -7.40
C VAL A 59 9.72 -12.43 -6.20
N ALA A 60 8.83 -11.43 -6.14
CA ALA A 60 7.89 -11.29 -5.04
C ALA A 60 6.94 -12.50 -4.95
N ARG A 61 6.41 -12.97 -6.09
CA ARG A 61 5.54 -14.16 -6.17
C ARG A 61 6.24 -15.41 -5.66
N ARG A 62 7.48 -15.66 -6.09
CA ARG A 62 8.26 -16.81 -5.63
C ARG A 62 8.48 -16.79 -4.12
N ILE A 63 8.90 -15.66 -3.55
CA ILE A 63 9.08 -15.52 -2.09
C ILE A 63 7.73 -15.70 -1.38
N ALA A 64 6.66 -15.12 -1.90
CA ALA A 64 5.31 -15.26 -1.36
C ALA A 64 4.88 -16.73 -1.28
N GLN A 65 5.09 -17.51 -2.33
CA GLN A 65 4.67 -18.92 -2.42
C GLN A 65 5.59 -19.86 -1.63
N GLU A 66 6.91 -19.66 -1.69
CA GLU A 66 7.87 -20.59 -1.12
C GLU A 66 8.18 -20.33 0.36
N LYS A 67 8.08 -19.08 0.83
CA LYS A 67 8.49 -18.68 2.18
C LYS A 67 7.33 -18.18 3.04
N ILE A 68 6.45 -17.34 2.48
CA ILE A 68 5.42 -16.67 3.27
C ILE A 68 4.17 -17.54 3.41
N ALA A 69 3.59 -18.01 2.31
CA ALA A 69 2.34 -18.77 2.34
C ALA A 69 2.41 -20.02 3.24
N PRO A 70 3.51 -20.82 3.25
CA PRO A 70 3.59 -21.98 4.12
C PRO A 70 3.60 -21.68 5.63
N SER A 71 4.02 -20.47 6.01
CA SER A 71 4.11 -20.04 7.42
C SER A 71 2.99 -19.10 7.86
N ALA A 72 2.13 -18.65 6.94
CA ALA A 72 1.13 -17.62 7.19
C ALA A 72 0.10 -18.04 8.26
N GLU A 73 -0.33 -19.28 8.26
CA GLU A 73 -1.25 -19.81 9.27
C GLU A 73 -0.63 -19.81 10.67
N HIS A 74 0.61 -20.29 10.80
CA HIS A 74 1.34 -20.29 12.06
C HIS A 74 1.48 -18.87 12.63
N HIS A 75 1.89 -17.92 11.81
CA HIS A 75 2.05 -16.52 12.23
C HIS A 75 0.70 -15.85 12.59
N ASP A 76 -0.40 -16.18 11.89
CA ASP A 76 -1.73 -15.70 12.28
C ASP A 76 -2.19 -16.29 13.61
N GLN A 77 -1.96 -17.58 13.85
CA GLN A 77 -2.37 -18.26 15.08
C GLN A 77 -1.59 -17.76 16.30
N THR A 78 -0.29 -17.65 16.18
CA THR A 78 0.63 -17.29 17.28
C THR A 78 0.76 -15.78 17.51
N GLY A 79 0.60 -14.97 16.44
CA GLY A 79 0.95 -13.55 16.44
C GLY A 79 2.46 -13.30 16.45
N GLU A 80 3.27 -14.31 16.18
CA GLU A 80 4.73 -14.18 16.10
C GLU A 80 5.13 -13.28 14.93
N PHE A 81 6.04 -12.33 15.19
CA PHE A 81 6.56 -11.45 14.15
C PHE A 81 7.45 -12.23 13.17
N PRO A 82 7.21 -12.16 11.85
CA PRO A 82 7.86 -13.03 10.87
C PRO A 82 9.26 -12.54 10.46
N LEU A 83 10.16 -12.35 11.41
CA LEU A 83 11.47 -11.71 11.20
C LEU A 83 12.31 -12.37 10.10
N ALA A 84 12.31 -13.71 10.02
CA ALA A 84 13.06 -14.43 9.00
C ALA A 84 12.56 -14.11 7.58
N ASN A 85 11.24 -14.08 7.38
CA ASN A 85 10.66 -13.73 6.10
C ASN A 85 10.90 -12.24 5.74
N ILE A 86 10.84 -11.35 6.73
CA ILE A 86 11.12 -9.91 6.51
C ILE A 86 12.58 -9.69 6.11
N ARG A 87 13.52 -10.42 6.69
CA ARG A 87 14.92 -10.41 6.25
C ARG A 87 15.06 -10.90 4.81
N THR A 88 14.38 -11.99 4.45
CA THR A 88 14.34 -12.48 3.07
C THR A 88 13.79 -11.45 2.11
N LEU A 89 12.73 -10.70 2.49
CA LEU A 89 12.23 -9.58 1.68
C LEU A 89 13.31 -8.49 1.49
N GLY A 90 14.04 -8.13 2.55
CA GLY A 90 15.12 -7.14 2.48
C GLY A 90 16.27 -7.58 1.58
N GLU A 91 16.76 -8.83 1.73
CA GLU A 91 17.81 -9.43 0.90
C GLU A 91 17.46 -9.44 -0.60
N ASN A 92 16.18 -9.39 -0.94
CA ASN A 92 15.68 -9.32 -2.32
C ASN A 92 15.17 -7.93 -2.72
N GLY A 93 15.52 -6.88 -1.98
CA GLY A 93 15.19 -5.49 -2.28
C GLY A 93 13.72 -5.10 -2.06
N LEU A 94 12.88 -6.00 -1.51
CA LEU A 94 11.45 -5.76 -1.34
C LEU A 94 11.11 -4.86 -0.13
N MET A 95 12.06 -4.63 0.78
CA MET A 95 11.91 -3.68 1.89
C MET A 95 12.23 -2.23 1.48
N GLY A 96 12.77 -2.02 0.27
CA GLY A 96 13.11 -0.71 -0.29
C GLY A 96 12.90 -0.68 -1.81
N ILE A 97 11.71 -1.01 -2.30
CA ILE A 97 11.43 -1.16 -3.74
C ILE A 97 11.69 0.15 -4.51
N GLU A 98 11.14 1.26 -4.02
CA GLU A 98 11.31 2.59 -4.64
C GLU A 98 12.55 3.33 -4.12
N VAL A 99 13.31 2.73 -3.21
CA VAL A 99 14.54 3.30 -2.66
C VAL A 99 15.65 3.19 -3.70
N PRO A 100 16.39 4.28 -4.01
CA PRO A 100 17.53 4.24 -4.91
C PRO A 100 18.61 3.24 -4.46
N ALA A 101 19.31 2.65 -5.42
CA ALA A 101 20.37 1.67 -5.15
C ALA A 101 21.50 2.21 -4.28
N GLU A 102 21.81 3.50 -4.34
CA GLU A 102 22.80 4.18 -3.48
C GLU A 102 22.46 4.12 -1.99
N TYR A 103 21.17 3.89 -1.65
CA TYR A 103 20.68 3.67 -0.29
C TYR A 103 20.27 2.21 -0.03
N GLY A 104 20.71 1.27 -0.88
CA GLY A 104 20.48 -0.17 -0.70
C GLY A 104 19.11 -0.68 -1.15
N GLY A 105 18.33 0.12 -1.89
CA GLY A 105 17.05 -0.28 -2.42
C GLY A 105 17.10 -0.87 -3.84
N ALA A 106 15.94 -1.26 -4.37
CA ALA A 106 15.79 -1.83 -5.70
C ALA A 106 15.70 -0.78 -6.83
N GLY A 107 15.43 0.50 -6.52
CA GLY A 107 15.34 1.58 -7.49
C GLY A 107 14.20 1.45 -8.50
N MET A 108 13.15 0.68 -8.14
CA MET A 108 12.02 0.43 -9.01
C MET A 108 10.98 1.56 -8.95
N ASP A 109 10.07 1.57 -9.90
CA ASP A 109 9.00 2.54 -9.97
C ASP A 109 7.77 2.17 -9.10
N PRO A 110 6.81 3.09 -8.92
CA PRO A 110 5.60 2.82 -8.12
C PRO A 110 4.71 1.71 -8.68
N ILE A 111 4.75 1.39 -9.98
CA ILE A 111 3.99 0.28 -10.57
C ILE A 111 4.60 -1.04 -10.12
N GLY A 112 5.92 -1.18 -10.18
CA GLY A 112 6.65 -2.33 -9.63
C GLY A 112 6.33 -2.55 -8.15
N TYR A 113 6.25 -1.46 -7.37
CA TYR A 113 5.83 -1.53 -5.96
C TYR A 113 4.43 -2.13 -5.81
N VAL A 114 3.43 -1.67 -6.60
CA VAL A 114 2.06 -2.23 -6.56
C VAL A 114 2.07 -3.72 -6.87
N LEU A 115 2.76 -4.13 -7.94
CA LEU A 115 2.82 -5.53 -8.36
C LEU A 115 3.41 -6.44 -7.27
N ALA A 116 4.55 -6.04 -6.70
CA ALA A 116 5.19 -6.80 -5.62
C ALA A 116 4.31 -6.87 -4.36
N MET A 117 3.70 -5.74 -3.95
CA MET A 117 2.80 -5.67 -2.80
C MET A 117 1.60 -6.62 -2.94
N VAL A 118 0.99 -6.70 -4.13
CA VAL A 118 -0.14 -7.59 -4.41
C VAL A 118 0.26 -9.06 -4.25
N GLU A 119 1.47 -9.46 -4.70
CA GLU A 119 1.96 -10.84 -4.55
C GLU A 119 2.18 -11.20 -3.07
N ILE A 120 2.85 -10.34 -2.31
CA ILE A 120 3.10 -10.58 -0.88
C ILE A 120 1.79 -10.61 -0.07
N ALA A 121 0.87 -9.68 -0.34
CA ALA A 121 -0.42 -9.59 0.35
C ALA A 121 -1.33 -10.77 0.06
N ALA A 122 -1.24 -11.37 -1.14
CA ALA A 122 -1.99 -12.58 -1.48
C ALA A 122 -1.53 -13.80 -0.66
N ALA A 123 -0.25 -13.87 -0.29
CA ALA A 123 0.26 -14.92 0.59
C ALA A 123 -0.07 -14.65 2.06
N ASP A 124 0.19 -13.42 2.53
CA ASP A 124 -0.15 -12.99 3.89
C ASP A 124 -0.19 -11.47 4.04
N ALA A 125 -1.32 -10.96 4.50
CA ALA A 125 -1.55 -9.53 4.68
C ALA A 125 -0.66 -8.91 5.77
N ALA A 126 -0.26 -9.65 6.80
CA ALA A 126 0.61 -9.14 7.85
C ALA A 126 2.00 -8.81 7.33
N HIS A 127 2.58 -9.67 6.48
CA HIS A 127 3.87 -9.40 5.83
C HIS A 127 3.81 -8.16 4.93
N SER A 128 2.74 -8.03 4.13
CA SER A 128 2.57 -6.86 3.27
C SER A 128 2.37 -5.56 4.07
N THR A 129 1.75 -5.60 5.26
CA THR A 129 1.65 -4.46 6.16
C THR A 129 3.03 -3.98 6.60
N ILE A 130 3.90 -4.90 7.05
CA ILE A 130 5.27 -4.59 7.47
C ILE A 130 6.06 -4.00 6.31
N MET A 131 5.98 -4.62 5.13
CA MET A 131 6.61 -4.16 3.90
C MET A 131 6.13 -2.76 3.49
N SER A 132 4.81 -2.49 3.55
CA SER A 132 4.23 -1.19 3.22
C SER A 132 4.73 -0.08 4.13
N VAL A 133 4.69 -0.27 5.46
CA VAL A 133 5.15 0.75 6.43
C VAL A 133 6.60 1.12 6.18
N ASN A 134 7.46 0.14 5.91
CA ASN A 134 8.88 0.39 5.69
C ASN A 134 9.14 1.10 4.35
N ASN A 135 8.50 0.71 3.26
CA ASN A 135 8.65 1.35 1.94
C ASN A 135 8.01 2.76 1.90
N SER A 136 6.69 2.82 2.19
CA SER A 136 5.89 4.01 1.87
C SER A 136 5.86 5.05 2.98
N LEU A 137 5.88 4.65 4.26
CA LEU A 137 5.77 5.60 5.38
C LEU A 137 7.14 5.97 5.96
N PHE A 138 8.05 5.01 6.08
CA PHE A 138 9.37 5.25 6.65
C PHE A 138 10.37 5.73 5.60
N CYS A 139 10.76 4.88 4.63
CA CYS A 139 11.80 5.22 3.67
C CYS A 139 11.42 6.41 2.78
N ASN A 140 10.20 6.44 2.24
CA ASN A 140 9.74 7.53 1.37
C ASN A 140 9.79 8.90 2.08
N GLY A 141 9.38 8.95 3.36
CA GLY A 141 9.45 10.18 4.14
C GLY A 141 10.87 10.73 4.28
N ILE A 142 11.82 9.85 4.58
CA ILE A 142 13.22 10.25 4.76
C ILE A 142 13.88 10.58 3.43
N LEU A 143 13.59 9.83 2.37
CA LEU A 143 14.10 10.14 1.02
C LEU A 143 13.69 11.53 0.55
N LYS A 144 12.44 11.93 0.86
CA LYS A 144 11.88 13.21 0.40
C LYS A 144 12.27 14.40 1.26
N PHE A 145 12.41 14.22 2.57
CA PHE A 145 12.56 15.32 3.53
C PHE A 145 13.83 15.22 4.38
N GLY A 146 14.51 14.09 4.40
CA GLY A 146 15.69 13.87 5.22
C GLY A 146 16.98 14.45 4.62
N THR A 147 17.93 14.69 5.50
CA THR A 147 19.32 15.03 5.14
C THR A 147 20.03 13.81 4.54
N GLU A 148 21.14 14.04 3.85
CA GLU A 148 21.94 12.95 3.29
C GLU A 148 22.41 11.96 4.37
N ALA A 149 22.83 12.47 5.54
CA ALA A 149 23.21 11.66 6.68
C ALA A 149 22.06 10.77 7.18
N GLN A 150 20.83 11.32 7.25
CA GLN A 150 19.64 10.57 7.63
C GLN A 150 19.29 9.48 6.61
N LYS A 151 19.42 9.77 5.31
CA LYS A 151 19.18 8.76 4.25
C LYS A 151 20.16 7.61 4.35
N GLN A 152 21.46 7.88 4.46
CA GLN A 152 22.50 6.87 4.58
C GLN A 152 22.34 6.01 5.83
N LEU A 153 21.96 6.61 6.96
CA LEU A 153 21.80 5.91 8.22
C LEU A 153 20.51 5.09 8.27
N TYR A 154 19.37 5.73 8.04
CA TYR A 154 18.06 5.16 8.32
C TYR A 154 17.48 4.40 7.13
N VAL A 155 17.49 5.01 5.93
CA VAL A 155 16.89 4.39 4.74
C VAL A 155 17.64 3.11 4.37
N ARG A 156 18.96 3.16 4.36
CA ARG A 156 19.80 2.01 4.02
C ARG A 156 19.59 0.83 4.95
N ALA A 157 19.52 1.08 6.26
CA ALA A 157 19.31 0.01 7.24
C ALA A 157 17.99 -0.74 7.04
N ILE A 158 16.94 -0.01 6.64
CA ILE A 158 15.59 -0.54 6.41
C ILE A 158 15.50 -1.21 5.03
N ALA A 159 15.97 -0.56 3.97
CA ALA A 159 15.90 -1.08 2.61
C ALA A 159 16.63 -2.41 2.44
N GLU A 160 17.77 -2.59 3.10
CA GLU A 160 18.52 -3.83 3.15
C GLU A 160 17.92 -4.90 4.10
N GLY A 161 16.81 -4.60 4.81
CA GLY A 161 16.15 -5.52 5.74
C GLY A 161 16.95 -5.81 7.02
N ARG A 162 17.99 -5.03 7.32
CA ARG A 162 18.80 -5.20 8.54
C ARG A 162 18.07 -4.76 9.78
N GLU A 163 17.26 -3.70 9.65
CA GLU A 163 16.48 -3.11 10.71
C GLU A 163 15.02 -2.95 10.28
N ILE A 164 14.14 -2.71 11.23
CA ILE A 164 12.72 -2.45 11.01
C ILE A 164 12.40 -1.01 11.39
N GLY A 165 11.68 -0.32 10.50
CA GLY A 165 11.16 1.02 10.71
C GLY A 165 9.71 1.02 11.18
N ALA A 166 9.31 2.11 11.83
CA ALA A 166 7.91 2.37 12.18
C ALA A 166 7.54 3.85 11.96
N PHE A 167 6.22 4.11 11.95
CA PHE A 167 5.65 5.44 11.76
C PHE A 167 4.68 5.74 12.90
N ALA A 168 4.93 6.79 13.68
CA ALA A 168 4.25 7.08 14.93
C ALA A 168 3.53 8.45 14.89
N LEU A 169 2.30 8.44 14.34
CA LEU A 169 1.43 9.63 14.25
C LEU A 169 0.29 9.55 15.26
N THR A 170 -0.45 8.44 15.26
CA THR A 170 -1.70 8.23 16.01
C THR A 170 -1.50 8.22 17.52
N GLU A 171 -2.44 8.82 18.25
CA GLU A 171 -2.52 8.81 19.72
C GLU A 171 -3.88 8.27 20.19
N PRO A 172 -4.04 7.91 21.48
CA PRO A 172 -5.31 7.37 21.98
C PRO A 172 -6.54 8.24 21.66
N GLN A 173 -6.37 9.57 21.67
CA GLN A 173 -7.44 10.54 21.39
C GLN A 173 -7.38 11.14 19.97
N SER A 174 -6.34 10.84 19.17
CA SER A 174 -6.04 11.50 17.90
C SER A 174 -5.73 10.47 16.83
N GLY A 175 -6.77 10.02 16.13
CA GLY A 175 -6.68 9.14 14.95
C GLY A 175 -6.93 9.93 13.67
N SER A 176 -8.21 10.01 13.23
CA SER A 176 -8.60 10.78 12.03
C SER A 176 -8.34 12.28 12.16
N ASP A 177 -8.45 12.83 13.37
CA ASP A 177 -8.00 14.19 13.70
C ASP A 177 -6.55 14.16 14.18
N ALA A 178 -5.61 14.02 13.24
CA ALA A 178 -4.18 13.94 13.53
C ALA A 178 -3.60 15.26 14.09
N THR A 179 -4.32 16.38 13.97
CA THR A 179 -3.87 17.67 14.51
C THR A 179 -4.12 17.83 16.02
N ALA A 180 -4.99 17.01 16.59
CA ALA A 180 -5.31 17.00 18.02
C ALA A 180 -4.30 16.22 18.89
N MET A 181 -3.07 16.00 18.38
CA MET A 181 -2.03 15.27 19.12
C MET A 181 -1.56 16.01 20.37
N ARG A 182 -1.17 15.24 21.39
CA ARG A 182 -0.71 15.72 22.69
C ARG A 182 0.74 15.36 23.02
N CYS A 183 1.35 14.42 22.30
CA CYS A 183 2.77 14.13 22.42
C CYS A 183 3.57 15.40 22.11
N ARG A 184 4.37 15.85 23.07
CA ARG A 184 5.09 17.12 23.01
C ARG A 184 6.57 16.92 22.83
N ALA A 185 7.20 17.82 22.06
CA ALA A 185 8.63 17.99 21.96
C ALA A 185 8.99 19.41 22.40
N THR A 186 9.58 19.55 23.57
CA THR A 186 9.95 20.85 24.15
C THR A 186 11.38 21.18 23.79
N LYS A 187 11.58 22.26 23.01
CA LYS A 187 12.91 22.73 22.60
C LYS A 187 13.71 23.25 23.78
N GLN A 188 14.97 22.85 23.87
CA GLN A 188 15.91 23.25 24.90
C GLN A 188 16.81 24.39 24.41
N ALA A 189 17.55 25.03 25.32
CA ALA A 189 18.43 26.15 25.01
C ALA A 189 19.61 25.76 24.06
N ASP A 190 20.03 24.50 24.10
CA ASP A 190 21.07 23.93 23.23
C ASP A 190 20.57 23.51 21.85
N GLY A 191 19.26 23.69 21.58
CA GLY A 191 18.64 23.31 20.31
C GLY A 191 18.12 21.87 20.26
N SER A 192 18.36 21.05 21.28
CA SER A 192 17.77 19.73 21.44
C SER A 192 16.29 19.78 21.80
N PHE A 193 15.60 18.63 21.79
CA PHE A 193 14.19 18.51 22.17
C PHE A 193 14.03 17.41 23.22
N VAL A 194 13.22 17.68 24.24
CA VAL A 194 12.76 16.68 25.21
C VAL A 194 11.35 16.27 24.83
N ILE A 195 11.17 14.97 24.54
CA ILE A 195 9.90 14.41 24.08
C ILE A 195 9.20 13.67 25.21
N ASN A 196 7.92 13.99 25.41
CA ASN A 196 7.04 13.35 26.38
C ASN A 196 5.68 13.06 25.74
N GLY A 197 5.14 11.86 25.96
CA GLY A 197 3.80 11.47 25.49
C GLY A 197 3.73 10.05 24.97
N LYS A 198 2.56 9.71 24.41
CA LYS A 198 2.23 8.36 23.96
C LYS A 198 1.76 8.35 22.53
N LYS A 199 2.06 7.26 21.81
CA LYS A 199 1.52 6.95 20.49
C LYS A 199 0.90 5.58 20.52
N SER A 200 -0.24 5.42 19.84
CA SER A 200 -1.02 4.18 19.82
C SER A 200 -1.10 3.59 18.43
N TRP A 201 -1.32 2.28 18.35
CA TRP A 201 -1.46 1.54 17.08
C TRP A 201 -0.22 1.59 16.20
N ILE A 202 0.97 1.58 16.82
CA ILE A 202 2.21 1.70 16.07
C ILE A 202 2.61 0.33 15.52
N THR A 203 2.39 0.15 14.22
CA THR A 203 2.81 -1.02 13.45
C THR A 203 4.33 -1.18 13.53
N SER A 204 4.77 -2.39 13.80
CA SER A 204 6.17 -2.76 14.07
C SER A 204 6.77 -2.10 15.33
N GLY A 205 6.01 -1.34 16.11
CA GLY A 205 6.48 -0.71 17.35
C GLY A 205 7.21 -1.64 18.32
N PRO A 206 6.75 -2.91 18.53
CA PRO A 206 7.45 -3.86 19.40
C PRO A 206 8.86 -4.23 18.94
N VAL A 207 9.16 -4.14 17.64
CA VAL A 207 10.41 -4.62 17.04
C VAL A 207 11.21 -3.54 16.31
N ALA A 208 10.62 -2.37 16.07
CA ALA A 208 11.26 -1.29 15.32
C ALA A 208 12.54 -0.80 16.01
N ARG A 209 13.60 -0.63 15.21
CA ARG A 209 14.84 0.02 15.60
C ARG A 209 14.76 1.52 15.44
N TYR A 210 14.12 1.99 14.39
CA TYR A 210 13.96 3.42 14.10
C TYR A 210 12.48 3.76 13.88
N ILE A 211 12.08 4.95 14.32
CA ILE A 211 10.70 5.42 14.22
C ILE A 211 10.68 6.85 13.67
N VAL A 212 9.83 7.12 12.68
CA VAL A 212 9.44 8.49 12.33
C VAL A 212 8.32 8.92 13.27
N LEU A 213 8.60 9.82 14.18
CA LEU A 213 7.68 10.34 15.18
C LEU A 213 7.18 11.75 14.82
N PHE A 214 5.90 12.00 15.05
CA PHE A 214 5.31 13.34 14.96
C PHE A 214 4.93 13.83 16.36
N ALA A 215 5.44 14.99 16.75
CA ALA A 215 5.16 15.58 18.04
C ALA A 215 4.88 17.09 17.93
N MET A 216 4.12 17.62 18.89
CA MET A 216 3.76 19.04 18.96
C MET A 216 4.92 19.84 19.57
N THR A 217 5.53 20.73 18.78
CA THR A 217 6.56 21.67 19.23
C THR A 217 5.98 23.04 19.61
N ASP A 218 4.89 23.46 18.92
CA ASP A 218 4.25 24.75 19.15
C ASP A 218 2.72 24.64 19.02
N PRO A 219 1.99 24.50 20.15
CA PRO A 219 0.53 24.33 20.14
C PRO A 219 -0.24 25.50 19.51
N ASP A 220 0.29 26.71 19.63
CA ASP A 220 -0.41 27.92 19.15
C ASP A 220 -0.45 27.96 17.61
N LYS A 221 0.43 27.22 16.95
CA LYS A 221 0.47 27.08 15.48
C LYS A 221 -0.36 25.94 14.94
N HIS A 222 -1.07 25.17 15.79
CA HIS A 222 -1.91 24.02 15.36
C HIS A 222 -1.13 23.06 14.46
N ALA A 223 -1.64 22.73 13.27
CA ALA A 223 -0.96 21.84 12.31
C ALA A 223 0.45 22.26 11.95
N ARG A 224 0.75 23.58 11.95
CA ARG A 224 2.10 24.11 11.69
C ARG A 224 3.00 24.10 12.93
N GLY A 225 2.51 23.65 14.05
CA GLY A 225 3.30 23.42 15.26
C GLY A 225 3.74 21.97 15.43
N ILE A 226 3.45 21.10 14.46
CA ILE A 226 3.85 19.68 14.48
C ILE A 226 5.18 19.53 13.78
N THR A 227 6.13 18.84 14.44
CA THR A 227 7.47 18.53 13.90
C THR A 227 7.65 17.03 13.79
N ALA A 228 8.39 16.57 12.79
CA ALA A 228 8.76 15.18 12.61
C ALA A 228 10.18 14.92 13.14
N PHE A 229 10.37 13.78 13.81
CA PHE A 229 11.64 13.39 14.43
C PHE A 229 12.03 11.96 14.07
N MET A 230 13.32 11.73 13.91
CA MET A 230 13.90 10.39 13.82
C MET A 230 14.21 9.88 15.23
N ILE A 231 13.59 8.77 15.59
CA ILE A 231 13.74 8.13 16.90
C ILE A 231 14.60 6.88 16.80
N ASP A 232 15.60 6.79 17.65
CA ASP A 232 16.35 5.57 17.92
C ASP A 232 15.79 4.91 19.18
N THR A 233 15.16 3.75 19.03
CA THR A 233 14.48 3.05 20.14
C THR A 233 15.41 2.45 21.18
N ALA A 234 16.73 2.49 20.97
CA ALA A 234 17.72 2.08 21.97
C ALA A 234 18.12 3.22 22.93
N LYS A 235 17.76 4.47 22.63
CA LYS A 235 18.02 5.60 23.54
C LYS A 235 17.12 5.51 24.77
N ALA A 236 17.59 6.04 25.89
CA ALA A 236 16.80 6.16 27.12
C ALA A 236 15.55 7.03 26.93
N GLY A 237 14.51 6.76 27.71
CA GLY A 237 13.25 7.49 27.63
C GLY A 237 12.26 6.93 26.60
N PHE A 238 12.61 5.87 25.84
CA PHE A 238 11.70 5.17 24.96
C PHE A 238 11.17 3.88 25.62
N HIS A 239 9.86 3.69 25.61
CA HIS A 239 9.20 2.52 26.19
C HIS A 239 8.20 1.89 25.23
N ARG A 240 8.23 0.55 25.16
CA ARG A 240 7.27 -0.25 24.37
C ARG A 240 6.16 -0.74 25.26
N GLY A 241 4.92 -0.53 24.83
CA GLY A 241 3.74 -1.08 25.46
C GLY A 241 3.49 -2.54 25.07
N LYS A 242 2.38 -3.07 25.54
CA LYS A 242 1.92 -4.42 25.22
C LYS A 242 1.46 -4.49 23.76
N THR A 243 1.77 -5.62 23.10
CA THR A 243 1.25 -5.91 21.77
C THR A 243 -0.27 -6.01 21.78
N GLU A 244 -0.92 -5.35 20.84
CA GLU A 244 -2.38 -5.28 20.72
C GLU A 244 -2.95 -6.61 20.17
N PRO A 245 -3.96 -7.18 20.82
CA PRO A 245 -4.72 -8.32 20.29
C PRO A 245 -5.65 -7.84 19.16
N LYS A 246 -5.33 -8.19 17.91
CA LYS A 246 -6.07 -7.70 16.73
C LYS A 246 -6.97 -8.77 16.13
N LEU A 247 -7.99 -8.33 15.40
CA LEU A 247 -8.89 -9.18 14.62
C LEU A 247 -8.15 -9.94 13.52
N GLY A 248 -7.38 -9.21 12.71
CA GLY A 248 -6.60 -9.69 11.58
C GLY A 248 -5.18 -9.14 11.57
N ILE A 249 -4.41 -9.45 10.51
CA ILE A 249 -2.99 -9.09 10.36
C ILE A 249 -2.19 -9.34 11.64
N ARG A 250 -2.46 -10.47 12.29
CA ARG A 250 -2.03 -10.69 13.67
C ARG A 250 -0.52 -10.77 13.83
N ALA A 251 0.19 -11.25 12.83
CA ALA A 251 1.65 -11.31 12.80
C ALA A 251 2.33 -9.93 12.59
N SER A 252 1.59 -8.91 12.15
CA SER A 252 2.09 -7.54 12.11
C SER A 252 1.99 -6.93 13.50
N ALA A 253 3.02 -7.14 14.32
CA ALA A 253 3.07 -6.68 15.71
C ALA A 253 2.80 -5.17 15.79
N THR A 254 1.88 -4.78 16.67
CA THR A 254 1.40 -3.40 16.84
C THR A 254 1.31 -3.11 18.33
N CYS A 255 1.78 -1.96 18.81
CA CYS A 255 1.68 -1.59 20.22
C CYS A 255 1.48 -0.09 20.42
N GLU A 256 1.21 0.28 21.66
CA GLU A 256 1.44 1.62 22.19
C GLU A 256 2.93 1.81 22.43
N ILE A 257 3.44 3.02 22.21
CA ILE A 257 4.79 3.44 22.60
C ILE A 257 4.70 4.70 23.44
N GLU A 258 5.64 4.86 24.37
CA GLU A 258 5.67 6.00 25.30
C GLU A 258 7.06 6.61 25.33
N PHE A 259 7.08 7.93 25.40
CA PHE A 259 8.27 8.75 25.58
C PHE A 259 8.22 9.42 26.95
N GLN A 260 9.29 9.22 27.73
CA GLN A 260 9.46 9.84 29.06
C GLN A 260 10.84 10.50 29.07
N ASP A 261 10.86 11.83 28.98
CA ASP A 261 12.06 12.65 28.89
C ASP A 261 13.07 12.16 27.84
N TYR A 262 12.54 11.68 26.68
CA TYR A 262 13.36 11.22 25.57
C TYR A 262 14.03 12.40 24.88
N VAL A 263 15.35 12.37 24.75
CA VAL A 263 16.14 13.46 24.15
C VAL A 263 16.44 13.19 22.70
N CYS A 264 16.00 14.13 21.83
CA CYS A 264 16.36 14.24 20.41
C CYS A 264 17.36 15.40 20.22
N GLY A 265 18.40 15.19 19.44
CA GLY A 265 19.23 16.29 18.93
C GLY A 265 18.53 17.10 17.84
N ALA A 266 19.09 18.26 17.50
CA ALA A 266 18.59 19.04 16.37
C ALA A 266 18.73 18.27 15.04
N GLU A 267 19.75 17.40 14.92
CA GLU A 267 20.03 16.54 13.78
C GLU A 267 18.98 15.41 13.60
N ASP A 268 18.22 15.09 14.66
CA ASP A 268 17.14 14.10 14.61
C ASP A 268 15.83 14.68 14.02
N VAL A 269 15.74 16.00 13.78
CA VAL A 269 14.58 16.61 13.11
C VAL A 269 14.52 16.16 11.66
N LEU A 270 13.38 15.62 11.24
CA LEU A 270 13.12 15.26 9.84
C LEU A 270 12.49 16.44 9.11
N GLY A 271 13.20 16.98 8.13
CA GLY A 271 12.80 18.20 7.43
C GLY A 271 13.00 19.45 8.28
N GLU A 272 11.98 20.32 8.34
CA GLU A 272 11.99 21.57 9.09
C GLU A 272 11.05 21.52 10.29
N GLU A 273 11.40 22.24 11.35
CA GLU A 273 10.52 22.44 12.52
C GLU A 273 9.18 23.04 12.08
N GLY A 274 8.06 22.46 12.53
CA GLY A 274 6.71 22.87 12.15
C GLY A 274 6.19 22.30 10.82
N HIS A 275 7.01 21.55 10.08
CA HIS A 275 6.59 20.92 8.82
C HIS A 275 6.10 19.45 8.99
N GLY A 276 6.05 18.94 10.20
CA GLY A 276 5.69 17.54 10.46
C GLY A 276 4.34 17.12 9.89
N PHE A 277 3.29 17.96 10.01
CA PHE A 277 1.99 17.64 9.43
C PHE A 277 2.01 17.54 7.90
N LYS A 278 2.75 18.42 7.24
CA LYS A 278 2.95 18.37 5.77
C LYS A 278 3.67 17.09 5.36
N ILE A 279 4.69 16.69 6.12
CA ILE A 279 5.43 15.45 5.92
C ILE A 279 4.49 14.25 6.09
N ALA A 280 3.74 14.19 7.20
CA ALA A 280 2.79 13.11 7.47
C ALA A 280 1.78 12.93 6.32
N MET A 281 1.15 14.02 5.87
CA MET A 281 0.17 13.94 4.78
C MET A 281 0.80 13.49 3.45
N SER A 282 2.03 13.93 3.15
CA SER A 282 2.75 13.53 1.93
C SER A 282 3.09 12.05 1.90
N VAL A 283 3.51 11.45 3.03
CA VAL A 283 3.84 10.02 3.07
C VAL A 283 2.59 9.15 3.15
N LEU A 284 1.50 9.62 3.77
CA LEU A 284 0.22 8.91 3.79
C LEU A 284 -0.41 8.79 2.39
N ASP A 285 -0.18 9.74 1.47
CA ASP A 285 -0.62 9.58 0.08
C ASP A 285 0.04 8.36 -0.58
N ALA A 286 1.35 8.15 -0.36
CA ALA A 286 2.06 6.96 -0.85
C ALA A 286 1.60 5.68 -0.13
N GLY A 287 1.37 5.76 1.18
CA GLY A 287 0.85 4.66 1.98
C GLY A 287 -0.51 4.16 1.50
N ARG A 288 -1.41 5.05 1.07
CA ARG A 288 -2.72 4.69 0.49
C ARG A 288 -2.60 3.77 -0.72
N ILE A 289 -1.59 3.97 -1.58
CA ILE A 289 -1.30 3.06 -2.70
C ILE A 289 -0.88 1.68 -2.16
N GLY A 290 -0.03 1.64 -1.13
CA GLY A 290 0.38 0.40 -0.46
C GLY A 290 -0.81 -0.37 0.12
N ILE A 291 -1.72 0.32 0.82
CA ILE A 291 -2.92 -0.31 1.39
C ILE A 291 -3.92 -0.76 0.31
N ALA A 292 -4.07 0.00 -0.79
CA ALA A 292 -4.86 -0.43 -1.93
C ALA A 292 -4.30 -1.73 -2.53
N SER A 293 -2.98 -1.81 -2.71
CA SER A 293 -2.29 -3.00 -3.22
C SER A 293 -2.45 -4.20 -2.28
N GLN A 294 -2.35 -3.99 -0.97
CA GLN A 294 -2.62 -5.01 0.04
C GLN A 294 -4.05 -5.53 -0.05
N ALA A 295 -5.04 -4.64 -0.10
CA ALA A 295 -6.45 -5.00 -0.21
C ALA A 295 -6.72 -5.84 -1.48
N ILE A 296 -6.09 -5.48 -2.61
CA ILE A 296 -6.17 -6.24 -3.86
C ILE A 296 -5.55 -7.63 -3.71
N GLY A 297 -4.40 -7.75 -3.05
CA GLY A 297 -3.76 -9.05 -2.79
C GLY A 297 -4.63 -9.99 -1.97
N ILE A 298 -5.23 -9.48 -0.88
CA ILE A 298 -6.18 -10.23 -0.04
C ILE A 298 -7.40 -10.66 -0.86
N ALA A 299 -7.99 -9.72 -1.63
CA ALA A 299 -9.15 -9.98 -2.47
C ALA A 299 -8.85 -11.02 -3.55
N ARG A 300 -7.67 -10.95 -4.19
CA ARG A 300 -7.20 -11.90 -5.19
C ARG A 300 -7.06 -13.30 -4.59
N ALA A 301 -6.42 -13.44 -3.44
CA ALA A 301 -6.28 -14.73 -2.76
C ALA A 301 -7.63 -15.36 -2.43
N ALA A 302 -8.57 -14.56 -1.90
CA ALA A 302 -9.93 -15.03 -1.62
C ALA A 302 -10.68 -15.43 -2.89
N TYR A 303 -10.53 -14.69 -3.98
CA TYR A 303 -11.13 -14.98 -5.28
C TYR A 303 -10.57 -16.27 -5.89
N GLU A 304 -9.24 -16.42 -5.94
CA GLU A 304 -8.57 -17.61 -6.50
C GLU A 304 -8.92 -18.89 -5.71
N ALA A 305 -8.90 -18.82 -4.38
CA ALA A 305 -9.34 -19.91 -3.53
C ALA A 305 -10.82 -20.28 -3.78
N THR A 306 -11.68 -19.27 -3.99
CA THR A 306 -13.08 -19.48 -4.33
C THR A 306 -13.24 -20.18 -5.68
N LEU A 307 -12.48 -19.78 -6.70
CA LEU A 307 -12.51 -20.42 -8.02
C LEU A 307 -12.10 -21.90 -7.96
N ALA A 308 -11.08 -22.23 -7.17
CA ALA A 308 -10.69 -23.62 -6.96
C ALA A 308 -11.82 -24.42 -6.28
N TYR A 309 -12.33 -23.87 -5.18
CA TYR A 309 -13.37 -24.55 -4.38
C TYR A 309 -14.66 -24.81 -5.16
N VAL A 310 -15.17 -23.85 -5.94
CA VAL A 310 -16.44 -24.01 -6.66
C VAL A 310 -16.39 -25.00 -7.82
N ARG A 311 -15.18 -25.32 -8.32
CA ARG A 311 -14.96 -26.35 -9.36
C ARG A 311 -15.01 -27.76 -8.78
N GLU A 312 -14.57 -27.93 -7.54
CA GLU A 312 -14.44 -29.24 -6.89
C GLU A 312 -15.65 -29.57 -6.01
N ARG A 313 -16.15 -28.60 -5.23
CA ARG A 313 -17.26 -28.79 -4.31
C ARG A 313 -18.54 -29.07 -5.06
N LYS A 314 -19.18 -30.19 -4.75
CA LYS A 314 -20.46 -30.61 -5.35
C LYS A 314 -21.62 -30.48 -4.35
N ALA A 315 -22.77 -30.06 -4.87
CA ALA A 315 -24.07 -30.07 -4.19
C ALA A 315 -25.15 -30.29 -5.25
N PHE A 316 -26.23 -30.94 -4.88
CA PHE A 316 -27.35 -31.27 -5.80
C PHE A 316 -26.87 -31.92 -7.11
N GLY A 317 -25.86 -32.81 -7.02
CA GLY A 317 -25.38 -33.63 -8.14
C GLY A 317 -24.37 -32.92 -9.08
N GLN A 318 -24.00 -31.67 -8.86
CA GLN A 318 -23.08 -30.90 -9.74
C GLN A 318 -22.14 -30.01 -8.95
N PRO A 319 -21.02 -29.49 -9.56
CA PRO A 319 -20.17 -28.50 -8.95
C PRO A 319 -20.97 -27.24 -8.59
N ILE A 320 -20.67 -26.63 -7.43
CA ILE A 320 -21.43 -25.46 -6.98
C ILE A 320 -21.21 -24.24 -7.88
N GLY A 321 -20.11 -24.20 -8.65
CA GLY A 321 -19.85 -23.17 -9.67
C GLY A 321 -20.82 -23.21 -10.86
N ALA A 322 -21.59 -24.27 -11.03
CA ALA A 322 -22.61 -24.37 -12.07
C ALA A 322 -23.93 -23.65 -11.72
N PHE A 323 -24.11 -23.26 -10.44
CA PHE A 323 -25.32 -22.53 -10.06
C PHE A 323 -25.22 -21.04 -10.42
N GLN A 324 -26.27 -20.49 -11.03
CA GLN A 324 -26.30 -19.10 -11.49
C GLN A 324 -26.04 -18.08 -10.37
N MET A 325 -26.52 -18.33 -9.14
CA MET A 325 -26.24 -17.44 -8.01
C MET A 325 -24.77 -17.42 -7.62
N THR A 326 -24.03 -18.53 -7.76
CA THR A 326 -22.59 -18.61 -7.55
C THR A 326 -21.85 -17.90 -8.70
N GLN A 327 -22.26 -18.12 -9.93
CA GLN A 327 -21.67 -17.46 -11.12
C GLN A 327 -21.80 -15.95 -11.05
N SER A 328 -22.96 -15.41 -10.64
CA SER A 328 -23.16 -13.98 -10.44
C SER A 328 -22.17 -13.41 -9.43
N LYS A 329 -22.00 -14.06 -8.27
CA LYS A 329 -21.03 -13.63 -7.26
C LYS A 329 -19.60 -13.63 -7.80
N ILE A 330 -19.19 -14.68 -8.53
CA ILE A 330 -17.85 -14.77 -9.13
C ILE A 330 -17.63 -13.65 -10.14
N ALA A 331 -18.62 -13.33 -10.97
CA ALA A 331 -18.55 -12.22 -11.94
C ALA A 331 -18.36 -10.88 -11.22
N ASP A 332 -19.16 -10.62 -10.18
CA ASP A 332 -19.05 -9.37 -9.40
C ASP A 332 -17.71 -9.27 -8.65
N MET A 333 -17.19 -10.39 -8.10
CA MET A 333 -15.86 -10.44 -7.49
C MET A 333 -14.78 -10.03 -8.50
N LYS A 334 -14.83 -10.59 -9.72
CA LYS A 334 -13.85 -10.29 -10.77
C LYS A 334 -13.92 -8.82 -11.20
N CYS A 335 -15.10 -8.30 -11.46
CA CYS A 335 -15.28 -6.89 -11.85
C CYS A 335 -14.73 -5.92 -10.80
N LYS A 336 -15.03 -6.18 -9.53
CA LYS A 336 -14.54 -5.35 -8.42
C LYS A 336 -13.02 -5.43 -8.25
N LEU A 337 -12.45 -6.63 -8.40
CA LEU A 337 -11.01 -6.85 -8.30
C LEU A 337 -10.24 -6.10 -9.40
N ASP A 338 -10.71 -6.21 -10.65
CA ASP A 338 -10.07 -5.56 -11.80
C ASP A 338 -10.20 -4.03 -11.71
N ALA A 339 -11.37 -3.53 -11.34
CA ALA A 339 -11.56 -2.09 -11.16
C ALA A 339 -10.64 -1.52 -10.07
N ALA A 340 -10.50 -2.22 -8.94
CA ALA A 340 -9.60 -1.82 -7.86
C ALA A 340 -8.14 -1.81 -8.31
N LEU A 341 -7.70 -2.84 -9.04
CA LEU A 341 -6.33 -2.94 -9.56
C LEU A 341 -6.03 -1.80 -10.54
N LEU A 342 -6.90 -1.56 -11.51
CA LEU A 342 -6.70 -0.51 -12.51
C LEU A 342 -6.64 0.89 -11.89
N LEU A 343 -7.48 1.20 -10.90
CA LEU A 343 -7.43 2.47 -10.18
C LEU A 343 -6.14 2.62 -9.34
N THR A 344 -5.64 1.52 -8.77
CA THR A 344 -4.40 1.53 -8.00
C THR A 344 -3.18 1.71 -8.91
N LEU A 345 -3.15 1.03 -10.06
CA LEU A 345 -2.11 1.22 -11.09
C LEU A 345 -2.13 2.65 -11.63
N ARG A 346 -3.33 3.25 -11.84
CA ARG A 346 -3.44 4.67 -12.22
C ARG A 346 -2.82 5.58 -11.17
N ALA A 347 -3.09 5.36 -9.88
CA ALA A 347 -2.50 6.16 -8.81
C ALA A 347 -0.97 6.04 -8.77
N ALA A 348 -0.44 4.82 -8.93
CA ALA A 348 0.99 4.54 -9.02
C ALA A 348 1.63 5.23 -10.24
N TRP A 349 0.97 5.16 -11.40
CA TRP A 349 1.43 5.82 -12.63
C TRP A 349 1.52 7.34 -12.46
N VAL A 350 0.49 7.98 -11.86
CA VAL A 350 0.51 9.43 -11.59
C VAL A 350 1.64 9.80 -10.63
N LYS A 351 1.84 8.99 -9.57
CA LYS A 351 2.97 9.15 -8.63
C LYS A 351 4.31 9.08 -9.36
N GLY A 352 4.49 8.13 -10.28
CA GLY A 352 5.73 7.95 -11.06
C GLY A 352 6.00 9.09 -12.05
N LYS A 353 5.05 10.00 -12.29
CA LYS A 353 5.20 11.22 -13.09
C LYS A 353 5.54 12.47 -12.27
N ASP A 354 5.86 12.32 -10.98
CA ASP A 354 6.08 13.42 -10.04
C ASP A 354 4.91 14.42 -9.98
N GLN A 355 3.71 13.97 -10.27
CA GLN A 355 2.49 14.75 -10.18
C GLN A 355 1.83 14.58 -8.80
N ARG A 356 0.98 15.52 -8.43
CA ARG A 356 0.15 15.37 -7.25
C ARG A 356 -0.86 14.23 -7.48
N PHE A 357 -0.83 13.22 -6.62
CA PHE A 357 -1.62 11.99 -6.74
C PHE A 357 -2.56 11.74 -5.55
N THR A 358 -2.78 12.75 -4.71
CA THR A 358 -3.62 12.65 -3.49
C THR A 358 -5.01 12.12 -3.78
N ASN A 359 -5.66 12.60 -4.85
CA ASN A 359 -7.00 12.20 -5.25
C ASN A 359 -7.02 10.76 -5.76
N GLU A 360 -6.10 10.43 -6.64
CA GLU A 360 -5.96 9.08 -7.21
C GLU A 360 -5.67 8.03 -6.12
N ALA A 361 -4.77 8.35 -5.17
CA ALA A 361 -4.46 7.47 -4.04
C ALA A 361 -5.67 7.26 -3.12
N ALA A 362 -6.45 8.31 -2.86
CA ALA A 362 -7.67 8.21 -2.05
C ALA A 362 -8.75 7.36 -2.75
N ILE A 363 -8.95 7.55 -4.06
CA ILE A 363 -9.89 6.76 -4.88
C ILE A 363 -9.44 5.28 -4.90
N ALA A 364 -8.17 5.01 -5.16
CA ALA A 364 -7.63 3.67 -5.19
C ALA A 364 -7.85 2.95 -3.84
N LYS A 365 -7.47 3.60 -2.73
CA LYS A 365 -7.60 3.02 -1.38
C LYS A 365 -9.04 2.75 -1.01
N LEU A 366 -9.95 3.68 -1.25
CA LEU A 366 -11.36 3.53 -0.96
C LEU A 366 -11.95 2.35 -1.75
N THR A 367 -11.74 2.34 -3.07
CA THR A 367 -12.28 1.30 -3.95
C THR A 367 -11.72 -0.07 -3.62
N ALA A 368 -10.39 -0.18 -3.41
CA ALA A 368 -9.75 -1.46 -3.15
C ALA A 368 -10.15 -2.05 -1.79
N SER A 369 -10.20 -1.23 -0.73
CA SER A 369 -10.55 -1.71 0.61
C SER A 369 -12.01 -2.19 0.68
N GLU A 370 -12.96 -1.46 0.10
CA GLU A 370 -14.37 -1.87 0.06
C GLU A 370 -14.59 -3.09 -0.85
N ALA A 371 -13.85 -3.18 -1.98
CA ALA A 371 -13.86 -4.35 -2.83
C ALA A 371 -13.33 -5.59 -2.09
N ALA A 372 -12.23 -5.46 -1.34
CA ALA A 372 -11.65 -6.57 -0.57
C ALA A 372 -12.61 -7.09 0.50
N MET A 373 -13.24 -6.21 1.27
CA MET A 373 -14.27 -6.60 2.24
C MET A 373 -15.43 -7.33 1.59
N TRP A 374 -15.94 -6.81 0.47
CA TRP A 374 -17.06 -7.43 -0.23
C TRP A 374 -16.65 -8.81 -0.82
N ILE A 375 -15.48 -8.91 -1.47
CA ILE A 375 -14.98 -10.14 -2.09
C ILE A 375 -14.73 -11.22 -1.04
N THR A 376 -14.05 -10.89 0.06
CA THR A 376 -13.77 -11.85 1.14
C THR A 376 -15.05 -12.32 1.84
N HIS A 377 -16.03 -11.43 2.00
CA HIS A 377 -17.36 -11.80 2.50
C HIS A 377 -18.07 -12.79 1.56
N GLN A 378 -18.06 -12.54 0.22
CA GLN A 378 -18.67 -13.49 -0.72
C GLN A 378 -17.91 -14.82 -0.78
N ALA A 379 -16.57 -14.78 -0.71
CA ALA A 379 -15.75 -15.98 -0.64
C ALA A 379 -16.12 -16.84 0.58
N LEU A 380 -16.20 -16.23 1.77
CA LEU A 380 -16.61 -16.90 3.00
C LEU A 380 -18.01 -17.53 2.86
N GLN A 381 -18.96 -16.77 2.31
CA GLN A 381 -20.33 -17.23 2.10
C GLN A 381 -20.40 -18.41 1.11
N ILE A 382 -19.62 -18.39 0.02
CA ILE A 382 -19.57 -19.47 -0.98
C ILE A 382 -18.98 -20.76 -0.39
N HIS A 383 -17.97 -20.65 0.48
CA HIS A 383 -17.36 -21.79 1.15
C HIS A 383 -18.25 -22.38 2.26
N GLY A 384 -19.29 -21.65 2.72
CA GLY A 384 -20.20 -22.09 3.76
C GLY A 384 -19.47 -22.40 5.08
N GLY A 385 -19.78 -23.52 5.73
CA GLY A 385 -19.15 -23.92 6.98
C GLY A 385 -17.63 -24.06 6.90
N MET A 386 -17.09 -24.51 5.76
CA MET A 386 -15.64 -24.58 5.53
C MET A 386 -14.98 -23.21 5.48
N GLY A 387 -15.66 -22.18 4.95
CA GLY A 387 -15.16 -20.80 4.95
C GLY A 387 -15.13 -20.18 6.35
N TYR A 388 -15.98 -20.66 7.26
CA TYR A 388 -16.04 -20.19 8.65
C TYR A 388 -15.08 -20.95 9.58
N SER A 389 -14.57 -22.10 9.12
CA SER A 389 -13.57 -22.91 9.82
C SER A 389 -12.15 -22.38 9.55
N LYS A 390 -11.27 -22.58 10.53
CA LYS A 390 -9.83 -22.27 10.38
C LYS A 390 -9.07 -23.30 9.53
N GLU A 391 -9.73 -24.36 9.08
CA GLU A 391 -9.14 -25.36 8.17
C GLU A 391 -8.83 -24.79 6.78
N MET A 392 -9.45 -23.65 6.43
CA MET A 392 -9.22 -22.94 5.19
C MET A 392 -8.84 -21.48 5.46
N PRO A 393 -8.02 -20.85 4.61
CA PRO A 393 -7.52 -19.49 4.86
C PRO A 393 -8.59 -18.40 4.66
N ILE A 394 -9.80 -18.75 4.27
CA ILE A 394 -10.86 -17.82 3.86
C ILE A 394 -11.28 -16.89 5.00
N GLU A 395 -11.43 -17.43 6.22
CA GLU A 395 -11.78 -16.64 7.40
C GLU A 395 -10.67 -15.63 7.75
N ARG A 396 -9.39 -16.00 7.54
CA ARG A 396 -8.25 -15.10 7.74
C ARG A 396 -8.28 -13.94 6.75
N TYR A 397 -8.52 -14.20 5.47
CA TYR A 397 -8.66 -13.16 4.45
C TYR A 397 -9.77 -12.17 4.80
N PHE A 398 -10.91 -12.64 5.31
CA PHE A 398 -12.00 -11.77 5.75
C PHE A 398 -11.62 -10.91 6.95
N ARG A 399 -10.93 -11.48 7.96
CA ARG A 399 -10.45 -10.72 9.13
C ARG A 399 -9.40 -9.68 8.73
N ASP A 400 -8.47 -10.06 7.87
CA ASP A 400 -7.38 -9.20 7.42
C ASP A 400 -7.87 -8.06 6.52
N ALA A 401 -8.85 -8.30 5.65
CA ALA A 401 -9.41 -7.28 4.78
C ALA A 401 -9.98 -6.08 5.55
N LYS A 402 -10.56 -6.31 6.75
CA LYS A 402 -11.24 -5.25 7.50
C LYS A 402 -10.35 -4.07 7.85
N ILE A 403 -9.07 -4.32 8.18
CA ILE A 403 -8.16 -3.23 8.57
C ILE A 403 -7.92 -2.25 7.42
N THR A 404 -8.02 -2.71 6.17
CA THR A 404 -7.77 -1.87 4.98
C THR A 404 -8.79 -0.73 4.83
N GLU A 405 -9.97 -0.83 5.43
CA GLU A 405 -10.96 0.25 5.50
C GLU A 405 -10.67 1.26 6.62
N ILE A 406 -9.80 0.92 7.59
CA ILE A 406 -9.62 1.68 8.83
C ILE A 406 -8.32 2.49 8.82
N TYR A 407 -7.16 1.84 8.68
CA TYR A 407 -5.87 2.51 8.84
C TYR A 407 -5.46 3.32 7.60
N GLU A 408 -4.45 4.19 7.78
CA GLU A 408 -3.96 5.15 6.77
C GLU A 408 -5.07 6.05 6.20
N GLY A 409 -6.01 6.39 7.08
CA GLY A 409 -7.23 7.15 6.77
C GLY A 409 -8.40 6.24 6.47
N THR A 410 -9.44 6.32 7.31
CA THR A 410 -10.66 5.50 7.17
C THR A 410 -11.35 5.74 5.82
N SER A 411 -12.25 4.84 5.42
CA SER A 411 -13.06 5.00 4.20
C SER A 411 -13.80 6.34 4.17
N GLU A 412 -14.24 6.86 5.34
CA GLU A 412 -14.87 8.17 5.48
C GLU A 412 -13.87 9.30 5.20
N ILE A 413 -12.63 9.18 5.71
CA ILE A 413 -11.58 10.17 5.44
C ILE A 413 -11.21 10.18 3.95
N GLN A 414 -11.15 9.01 3.27
CA GLN A 414 -10.92 8.98 1.83
C GLN A 414 -12.04 9.71 1.08
N ARG A 415 -13.31 9.51 1.45
CA ARG A 415 -14.46 10.25 0.86
C ARG A 415 -14.34 11.76 1.04
N LEU A 416 -13.92 12.21 2.23
CA LEU A 416 -13.68 13.64 2.46
C LEU A 416 -12.54 14.19 1.61
N VAL A 417 -11.43 13.43 1.46
CA VAL A 417 -10.30 13.83 0.61
C VAL A 417 -10.76 13.95 -0.85
N ILE A 418 -11.47 12.95 -1.37
CA ILE A 418 -11.98 12.95 -2.75
C ILE A 418 -12.94 14.14 -2.95
N ALA A 419 -13.94 14.28 -2.08
CA ALA A 419 -14.94 15.34 -2.22
C ALA A 419 -14.30 16.74 -2.21
N ARG A 420 -13.31 16.98 -1.33
CA ARG A 420 -12.58 18.26 -1.29
C ARG A 420 -11.77 18.52 -2.54
N ASN A 421 -11.15 17.49 -3.13
CA ASN A 421 -10.41 17.65 -4.38
C ASN A 421 -11.33 17.93 -5.56
N GLU A 422 -12.50 17.26 -5.63
CA GLU A 422 -13.47 17.45 -6.73
C GLU A 422 -14.22 18.79 -6.63
N THR A 423 -14.59 19.20 -5.42
CA THR A 423 -15.38 20.42 -5.23
C THR A 423 -14.55 21.69 -5.04
N GLY A 424 -13.28 21.56 -4.66
CA GLY A 424 -12.45 22.69 -4.23
C GLY A 424 -12.88 23.31 -2.89
N LEU A 425 -13.90 22.76 -2.21
CA LEU A 425 -14.42 23.26 -0.94
C LEU A 425 -13.73 22.58 0.25
N ARG A 426 -13.52 23.35 1.35
CA ARG A 426 -12.89 22.88 2.59
C ARG A 426 -13.90 22.74 3.71
#